data_a5b25aa62eb1477564984e4528e53684
#
_entry.id   a5b25aa62eb1477564984e4528e53684
#
_cell.length_a   1.000
_cell.length_b   1.000
_cell.length_c   1.000
_cell.angle_alpha   90.00
_cell.angle_beta   90.00
_cell.angle_gamma   90.00
#
_symmetry.space_group_name_H-M   'P 1'
#
loop_
_entity.id
_entity.type
_entity.pdbx_description
1 polymer ?
#
loop_
_entity_poly.entity_id
_entity_poly.type
_entity_poly.pdbx_seq_one_letter_code
_entity_poly.pdbx_strand_id
1 'polypeptide(L)'
;LAFAPQLCDLGAECRMLLENIQSIADDNGIVLDVHIPEAPIECALDTALIQRMLLNIIANCTERCKHGDRIRFTVTQEGNHADITIRDDGVRIPPEKLGTIFIPLRVTGVDFSDLSSNSFGLTVALGIAEKHDGTILLESNEWGGTTFHVVLSTVLPETNLFRAPKVPYGHAQEDPIRIYLSDQMPKQEL
;
A
#
# COMPACT_ATOMS: atom_id res chain seq x y z
N LEU A 1 18.57 2.81 -2.74
CA LEU A 1 18.58 1.80 -1.67
C LEU A 1 18.75 0.44 -2.31
N ALA A 2 19.71 -0.36 -1.82
CA ALA A 2 19.89 -1.73 -2.27
C ALA A 2 18.71 -2.59 -1.75
N PHE A 3 18.20 -3.50 -2.58
CA PHE A 3 17.16 -4.46 -2.19
C PHE A 3 17.72 -5.42 -1.14
N ALA A 4 17.11 -5.46 0.03
CA ALA A 4 17.59 -6.20 1.19
C ALA A 4 16.46 -6.99 1.87
N PRO A 5 15.98 -8.10 1.26
CA PRO A 5 14.91 -8.89 1.83
C PRO A 5 15.36 -9.59 3.11
N GLN A 6 14.47 -9.65 4.10
CA GLN A 6 14.68 -10.31 5.38
C GLN A 6 13.47 -11.19 5.70
N LEU A 7 13.68 -12.25 6.47
CA LEU A 7 12.57 -13.06 6.97
C LEU A 7 11.74 -12.24 7.95
N CYS A 8 10.46 -12.05 7.65
CA CYS A 8 9.52 -11.29 8.48
C CYS A 8 8.13 -11.93 8.46
N ASP A 9 7.28 -11.50 9.40
CA ASP A 9 5.85 -11.80 9.41
C ASP A 9 5.10 -10.66 8.72
N LEU A 10 4.59 -10.91 7.52
CA LEU A 10 3.84 -9.93 6.72
C LEU A 10 2.64 -9.36 7.49
N GLY A 11 1.90 -10.21 8.24
CA GLY A 11 0.76 -9.76 9.03
C GLY A 11 1.17 -8.76 10.12
N ALA A 12 2.30 -9.00 10.80
CA ALA A 12 2.82 -8.09 11.81
C ALA A 12 3.28 -6.75 11.21
N GLU A 13 3.94 -6.78 10.05
CA GLU A 13 4.37 -5.57 9.34
C GLU A 13 3.17 -4.72 8.90
N CYS A 14 2.11 -5.36 8.37
CA CYS A 14 0.88 -4.68 8.00
C CYS A 14 0.16 -4.07 9.20
N ARG A 15 0.04 -4.79 10.33
CA ARG A 15 -0.58 -4.26 11.56
C ARG A 15 0.16 -3.02 12.05
N MET A 16 1.48 -3.09 12.15
CA MET A 16 2.32 -1.96 12.59
C MET A 16 2.14 -0.73 11.69
N LEU A 17 2.10 -0.92 10.37
CA LEU A 17 1.86 0.16 9.42
C LEU A 17 0.49 0.80 9.64
N LEU A 18 -0.58 -0.01 9.75
CA LEU A 18 -1.94 0.48 9.89
C LEU A 18 -2.18 1.18 11.24
N GLU A 19 -1.56 0.72 12.33
CA GLU A 19 -1.58 1.42 13.62
C GLU A 19 -0.97 2.83 13.50
N ASN A 20 0.13 2.97 12.76
CA ASN A 20 0.79 4.26 12.57
C ASN A 20 -0.03 5.25 11.74
N ILE A 21 -0.86 4.78 10.80
CA ILE A 21 -1.69 5.65 9.97
C ILE A 21 -3.11 5.86 10.51
N GLN A 22 -3.50 5.18 11.59
CA GLN A 22 -4.87 5.26 12.15
C GLN A 22 -5.27 6.70 12.47
N SER A 23 -4.41 7.46 13.16
CA SER A 23 -4.71 8.84 13.51
C SER A 23 -4.91 9.74 12.28
N ILE A 24 -4.17 9.47 11.20
CA ILE A 24 -4.29 10.24 9.96
C ILE A 24 -5.62 9.91 9.25
N ALA A 25 -6.01 8.63 9.25
CA ALA A 25 -7.30 8.21 8.72
C ALA A 25 -8.46 8.85 9.50
N ASP A 26 -8.38 8.85 10.84
CA ASP A 26 -9.38 9.46 11.73
C ASP A 26 -9.49 10.97 11.50
N ASP A 27 -8.37 11.68 11.36
CA ASP A 27 -8.32 13.12 11.08
C ASP A 27 -8.96 13.47 9.72
N ASN A 28 -8.93 12.54 8.75
CA ASN A 28 -9.58 12.68 7.45
C ASN A 28 -11.02 12.09 7.42
N GLY A 29 -11.51 11.57 8.55
CA GLY A 29 -12.83 10.97 8.66
C GLY A 29 -12.99 9.68 7.85
N ILE A 30 -11.90 8.96 7.57
CA ILE A 30 -11.87 7.69 6.84
C ILE A 30 -11.87 6.55 7.83
N VAL A 31 -12.76 5.57 7.63
CA VAL A 31 -12.86 4.38 8.48
C VAL A 31 -11.91 3.30 7.97
N LEU A 32 -10.91 2.93 8.76
CA LEU A 32 -10.07 1.75 8.48
C LEU A 32 -10.75 0.48 9.02
N ASP A 33 -11.00 -0.49 8.13
CA ASP A 33 -11.60 -1.80 8.44
C ASP A 33 -10.54 -2.88 8.18
N VAL A 34 -9.91 -3.40 9.24
CA VAL A 34 -8.68 -4.20 9.15
C VAL A 34 -8.94 -5.66 9.48
N HIS A 35 -8.61 -6.55 8.57
CA HIS A 35 -8.74 -8.01 8.68
C HIS A 35 -7.41 -8.70 8.38
N ILE A 36 -6.61 -8.95 9.41
CA ILE A 36 -5.30 -9.61 9.31
C ILE A 36 -5.31 -10.84 10.21
N PRO A 37 -4.96 -12.04 9.72
CA PRO A 37 -4.93 -13.24 10.55
C PRO A 37 -3.91 -13.12 11.69
N GLU A 38 -4.21 -13.75 12.82
CA GLU A 38 -3.27 -13.80 13.96
C GLU A 38 -2.07 -14.72 13.68
N ALA A 39 -2.30 -15.75 12.86
CA ALA A 39 -1.23 -16.67 12.45
C ALA A 39 -0.17 -15.92 11.62
N PRO A 40 1.12 -16.12 11.90
CA PRO A 40 2.19 -15.44 11.18
C PRO A 40 2.23 -15.89 9.71
N ILE A 41 2.43 -14.93 8.80
CA ILE A 41 2.67 -15.16 7.38
C ILE A 41 4.14 -14.88 7.10
N GLU A 42 4.95 -15.93 7.11
CA GLU A 42 6.40 -15.80 6.92
C GLU A 42 6.73 -15.54 5.45
N CYS A 43 7.45 -14.45 5.20
CA CYS A 43 7.90 -14.01 3.88
C CYS A 43 9.34 -13.49 3.95
N ALA A 44 10.02 -13.51 2.80
CA ALA A 44 11.31 -12.85 2.63
C ALA A 44 11.10 -11.50 1.93
N LEU A 45 11.02 -10.42 2.70
CA LEU A 45 10.64 -9.10 2.18
C LEU A 45 11.62 -8.01 2.65
N ASP A 46 11.81 -7.01 1.80
CA ASP A 46 12.37 -5.72 2.21
C ASP A 46 11.24 -4.89 2.84
N THR A 47 11.17 -4.89 4.17
CA THR A 47 10.04 -4.30 4.92
C THR A 47 9.88 -2.81 4.64
N ALA A 48 10.97 -2.06 4.44
CA ALA A 48 10.91 -0.64 4.12
C ALA A 48 10.27 -0.40 2.73
N LEU A 49 10.61 -1.24 1.75
CA LEU A 49 9.99 -1.16 0.42
C LEU A 49 8.51 -1.59 0.47
N ILE A 50 8.17 -2.65 1.21
CA ILE A 50 6.78 -3.08 1.37
C ILE A 50 5.94 -1.98 2.03
N GLN A 51 6.41 -1.36 3.10
CA GLN A 51 5.73 -0.22 3.72
C GLN A 51 5.50 0.92 2.72
N ARG A 52 6.53 1.28 1.95
CA ARG A 52 6.41 2.31 0.89
C ARG A 52 5.39 1.94 -0.17
N MET A 53 5.35 0.68 -0.61
CA MET A 53 4.37 0.18 -1.56
C MET A 53 2.95 0.34 -1.04
N LEU A 54 2.69 -0.13 0.19
CA LEU A 54 1.37 -0.06 0.81
C LEU A 54 0.93 1.38 1.05
N LEU A 55 1.84 2.27 1.49
CA LEU A 55 1.55 3.68 1.66
C LEU A 55 1.17 4.36 0.35
N ASN A 56 1.84 4.05 -0.76
CA ASN A 56 1.48 4.57 -2.08
C ASN A 56 0.06 4.15 -2.51
N ILE A 57 -0.31 2.90 -2.24
CA ILE A 57 -1.65 2.38 -2.56
C ILE A 57 -2.70 3.05 -1.65
N ILE A 58 -2.46 3.09 -0.32
CA ILE A 58 -3.39 3.69 0.64
C ILE A 58 -3.58 5.19 0.35
N ALA A 59 -2.52 5.93 0.05
CA ALA A 59 -2.61 7.34 -0.33
C ALA A 59 -3.48 7.51 -1.58
N ASN A 60 -3.33 6.65 -2.59
CA ASN A 60 -4.19 6.66 -3.78
C ASN A 60 -5.67 6.36 -3.44
N CYS A 61 -5.95 5.46 -2.49
CA CYS A 61 -7.32 5.22 -2.00
C CYS A 61 -7.88 6.46 -1.28
N THR A 62 -7.11 7.05 -0.37
CA THR A 62 -7.56 8.20 0.45
C THR A 62 -7.89 9.43 -0.38
N GLU A 63 -7.17 9.70 -1.48
CA GLU A 63 -7.48 10.81 -2.38
C GLU A 63 -8.87 10.73 -3.01
N ARG A 64 -9.41 9.54 -3.17
CA ARG A 64 -10.74 9.31 -3.76
C ARG A 64 -11.85 9.18 -2.73
N CYS A 65 -11.48 8.98 -1.46
CA CYS A 65 -12.41 8.86 -0.36
C CYS A 65 -12.91 10.23 0.12
N LYS A 66 -14.12 10.24 0.64
CA LYS A 66 -14.75 11.37 1.35
C LYS A 66 -14.89 11.01 2.82
N HIS A 67 -15.19 12.01 3.62
CA HIS A 67 -15.51 11.81 5.04
C HIS A 67 -16.65 10.77 5.19
N GLY A 68 -16.40 9.73 5.99
CA GLY A 68 -17.30 8.61 6.22
C GLY A 68 -17.08 7.40 5.31
N ASP A 69 -16.28 7.53 4.25
CA ASP A 69 -15.90 6.40 3.40
C ASP A 69 -14.98 5.44 4.17
N ARG A 70 -14.92 4.20 3.67
CA ARG A 70 -14.16 3.13 4.31
C ARG A 70 -13.02 2.68 3.40
N ILE A 71 -11.87 2.36 4.02
CA ILE A 71 -10.81 1.57 3.42
C ILE A 71 -10.73 0.24 4.17
N ARG A 72 -11.05 -0.86 3.47
CA ARG A 72 -10.90 -2.21 4.01
C ARG A 72 -9.54 -2.76 3.60
N PHE A 73 -8.80 -3.24 4.60
CA PHE A 73 -7.49 -3.84 4.44
C PHE A 73 -7.55 -5.30 4.92
N THR A 74 -7.33 -6.24 4.02
CA THR A 74 -7.41 -7.67 4.32
C THR A 74 -6.11 -8.34 3.90
N VAL A 75 -5.58 -9.24 4.73
CA VAL A 75 -4.45 -10.10 4.39
C VAL A 75 -4.89 -11.55 4.46
N THR A 76 -4.62 -12.30 3.41
CA THR A 76 -4.86 -13.75 3.36
C THR A 76 -3.63 -14.47 2.83
N GLN A 77 -3.52 -15.76 3.13
CA GLN A 77 -2.48 -16.63 2.55
C GLN A 77 -3.15 -17.82 1.89
N GLU A 78 -2.79 -18.08 0.65
CA GLU A 78 -3.20 -19.26 -0.12
C GLU A 78 -1.96 -19.94 -0.71
N GLY A 79 -1.69 -21.17 -0.27
CA GLY A 79 -0.51 -21.92 -0.72
C GLY A 79 0.78 -21.12 -0.50
N ASN A 80 1.49 -20.84 -1.58
CA ASN A 80 2.77 -20.13 -1.58
C ASN A 80 2.65 -18.61 -1.86
N HIS A 81 1.45 -18.04 -1.70
CA HIS A 81 1.21 -16.62 -1.93
C HIS A 81 0.44 -16.00 -0.77
N ALA A 82 0.77 -14.75 -0.47
CA ALA A 82 -0.02 -13.87 0.36
C ALA A 82 -0.71 -12.83 -0.53
N ASP A 83 -1.99 -12.57 -0.29
CA ASP A 83 -2.77 -11.52 -0.93
C ASP A 83 -3.09 -10.43 0.10
N ILE A 84 -2.69 -9.20 -0.21
CA ILE A 84 -3.09 -8.01 0.54
C ILE A 84 -4.14 -7.30 -0.31
N THR A 85 -5.39 -7.39 0.10
CA THR A 85 -6.51 -6.71 -0.55
C THR A 85 -6.76 -5.37 0.12
N ILE A 86 -6.70 -4.26 -0.65
CA ILE A 86 -7.00 -2.91 -0.19
C ILE A 86 -8.16 -2.39 -1.03
N ARG A 87 -9.35 -2.27 -0.40
CA ARG A 87 -10.56 -1.80 -1.06
C ARG A 87 -11.03 -0.47 -0.46
N ASP A 88 -11.23 0.52 -1.31
CA ASP A 88 -11.88 1.78 -0.92
C ASP A 88 -13.34 1.85 -1.39
N ASP A 89 -14.14 2.66 -0.72
CA ASP A 89 -15.52 2.98 -1.08
C ASP A 89 -15.61 4.34 -1.83
N GLY A 90 -14.46 4.91 -2.21
CA GLY A 90 -14.36 6.22 -2.83
C GLY A 90 -14.85 6.30 -4.29
N VAL A 91 -14.48 7.36 -4.97
CA VAL A 91 -14.81 7.53 -6.39
C VAL A 91 -14.04 6.50 -7.22
N ARG A 92 -14.77 5.73 -8.06
CA ARG A 92 -14.17 4.72 -8.92
C ARG A 92 -13.16 5.32 -9.90
N ILE A 93 -12.16 4.54 -10.27
CA ILE A 93 -11.26 4.87 -11.37
C ILE A 93 -12.01 4.61 -12.69
N PRO A 94 -12.09 5.60 -13.60
CA PRO A 94 -12.72 5.39 -14.90
C PRO A 94 -12.04 4.25 -15.68
N PRO A 95 -12.79 3.36 -16.36
CA PRO A 95 -12.24 2.22 -17.07
C PRO A 95 -11.14 2.59 -18.07
N GLU A 96 -11.27 3.73 -18.73
CA GLU A 96 -10.28 4.25 -19.68
C GLU A 96 -8.93 4.63 -19.05
N LYS A 97 -8.90 4.87 -17.72
CA LYS A 97 -7.69 5.18 -16.95
C LYS A 97 -7.02 3.93 -16.37
N LEU A 98 -7.74 2.81 -16.25
CA LEU A 98 -7.20 1.59 -15.63
C LEU A 98 -5.95 1.07 -16.35
N GLY A 99 -5.92 1.11 -17.68
CA GLY A 99 -4.79 0.66 -18.48
C GLY A 99 -3.54 1.54 -18.37
N THR A 100 -3.65 2.74 -17.82
CA THR A 100 -2.55 3.72 -17.77
C THR A 100 -2.10 4.08 -16.36
N ILE A 101 -2.85 3.67 -15.33
CA ILE A 101 -2.62 4.11 -13.95
C ILE A 101 -1.25 3.69 -13.37
N PHE A 102 -0.68 2.61 -13.88
CA PHE A 102 0.65 2.12 -13.51
C PHE A 102 1.77 2.56 -14.47
N ILE A 103 1.45 3.31 -15.54
CA ILE A 103 2.44 3.69 -16.55
C ILE A 103 3.17 4.95 -16.08
N PRO A 104 4.54 4.97 -16.09
CA PRO A 104 5.29 6.16 -15.78
C PRO A 104 5.02 7.28 -16.80
N LEU A 105 4.78 8.47 -16.30
CA LEU A 105 4.53 9.71 -17.05
C LEU A 105 5.48 10.01 -18.21
N ARG A 106 6.72 9.52 -18.15
CA ARG A 106 7.73 9.77 -19.18
C ARG A 106 7.47 9.09 -20.52
N VAL A 107 6.57 8.10 -20.55
CA VAL A 107 6.31 7.28 -21.76
C VAL A 107 5.18 7.84 -22.62
N THR A 108 4.28 8.65 -22.05
CA THR A 108 3.02 8.98 -22.71
C THR A 108 2.92 10.37 -23.32
N GLY A 109 3.88 11.29 -23.10
CA GLY A 109 3.82 12.66 -23.62
C GLY A 109 2.59 13.46 -23.13
N VAL A 110 1.97 13.03 -22.03
CA VAL A 110 0.75 13.62 -21.47
C VAL A 110 1.08 14.89 -20.69
N ASP A 111 0.23 15.89 -20.81
CA ASP A 111 0.33 17.17 -20.12
C ASP A 111 0.22 16.98 -18.60
N PHE A 112 1.18 17.57 -17.85
CA PHE A 112 1.31 17.39 -16.39
C PHE A 112 0.13 17.95 -15.58
N SER A 113 -0.76 18.71 -16.19
CA SER A 113 -1.88 19.35 -15.52
C SER A 113 -3.05 18.43 -15.14
N ASP A 114 -3.15 17.25 -15.78
CA ASP A 114 -4.26 16.31 -15.60
C ASP A 114 -3.94 15.10 -14.72
N LEU A 115 -2.73 15.04 -14.16
CA LEU A 115 -2.27 13.90 -13.41
C LEU A 115 -2.23 14.24 -11.92
N SER A 116 -3.07 13.55 -11.15
CA SER A 116 -2.92 13.52 -9.70
C SER A 116 -1.47 13.08 -9.37
N SER A 117 -0.85 13.73 -8.41
CA SER A 117 0.53 13.46 -7.93
C SER A 117 0.79 11.98 -7.62
N ASN A 118 -0.27 11.18 -7.44
CA ASN A 118 -0.24 9.78 -7.04
C ASN A 118 -0.10 8.75 -8.17
N SER A 119 -0.21 9.12 -9.45
CA SER A 119 0.08 8.17 -10.54
C SER A 119 1.52 7.67 -10.49
N PHE A 120 2.46 8.50 -10.04
CA PHE A 120 3.84 8.09 -9.83
C PHE A 120 4.00 7.09 -8.67
N GLY A 121 3.22 7.25 -7.61
CA GLY A 121 3.21 6.35 -6.44
C GLY A 121 2.82 4.93 -6.81
N LEU A 122 1.81 4.74 -7.65
CA LEU A 122 1.35 3.40 -8.08
C LEU A 122 2.37 2.71 -8.99
N THR A 123 3.08 3.45 -9.85
CA THR A 123 4.19 2.90 -10.65
C THR A 123 5.33 2.41 -9.74
N VAL A 124 5.66 3.18 -8.71
CA VAL A 124 6.65 2.77 -7.71
C VAL A 124 6.16 1.53 -6.94
N ALA A 125 4.88 1.51 -6.56
CA ALA A 125 4.29 0.36 -5.87
C ALA A 125 4.40 -0.92 -6.70
N LEU A 126 4.05 -0.88 -7.99
CA LEU A 126 4.17 -2.03 -8.90
C LEU A 126 5.63 -2.50 -9.01
N GLY A 127 6.58 -1.58 -9.21
CA GLY A 127 8.00 -1.93 -9.27
C GLY A 127 8.55 -2.55 -7.97
N ILE A 128 7.98 -2.19 -6.82
CA ILE A 128 8.31 -2.83 -5.54
C ILE A 128 7.72 -4.25 -5.47
N ALA A 129 6.47 -4.44 -5.87
CA ALA A 129 5.84 -5.77 -5.92
C ALA A 129 6.64 -6.72 -6.83
N GLU A 130 7.00 -6.27 -8.04
CA GLU A 130 7.80 -7.04 -8.99
C GLU A 130 9.18 -7.45 -8.42
N LYS A 131 9.84 -6.57 -7.65
CA LYS A 131 11.09 -6.90 -6.97
C LYS A 131 10.96 -8.00 -5.91
N HIS A 132 9.75 -8.24 -5.42
CA HIS A 132 9.41 -9.27 -4.46
C HIS A 132 8.73 -10.48 -5.11
N ASP A 133 8.95 -10.68 -6.42
CA ASP A 133 8.33 -11.75 -7.21
C ASP A 133 6.79 -11.76 -7.10
N GLY A 134 6.24 -10.56 -6.95
CA GLY A 134 4.81 -10.32 -6.80
C GLY A 134 4.22 -9.47 -7.91
N THR A 135 2.94 -9.12 -7.77
CA THR A 135 2.23 -8.24 -8.69
C THR A 135 1.15 -7.45 -7.99
N ILE A 136 0.62 -6.43 -8.67
CA ILE A 136 -0.55 -5.69 -8.22
C ILE A 136 -1.63 -5.79 -9.29
N LEU A 137 -2.81 -6.29 -8.90
CA LEU A 137 -4.01 -6.29 -9.71
C LEU A 137 -4.95 -5.18 -9.22
N LEU A 138 -5.72 -4.61 -10.14
CA LEU A 138 -6.61 -3.50 -9.86
C LEU A 138 -7.99 -3.76 -10.44
N GLU A 139 -9.00 -3.63 -9.60
CA GLU A 139 -10.40 -3.69 -9.99
C GLU A 139 -11.09 -2.36 -9.68
N SER A 140 -11.86 -1.85 -10.63
CA SER A 140 -12.75 -0.70 -10.43
C SER A 140 -14.19 -1.18 -10.37
N ASN A 141 -14.85 -0.95 -9.24
CA ASN A 141 -16.18 -1.48 -8.99
C ASN A 141 -17.26 -0.64 -9.68
N GLU A 142 -18.28 -1.28 -10.25
CA GLU A 142 -19.37 -0.56 -10.95
C GLU A 142 -20.16 0.38 -10.03
N TRP A 143 -20.28 0.00 -8.76
CA TRP A 143 -21.06 0.75 -7.75
C TRP A 143 -20.24 1.78 -6.94
N GLY A 144 -18.99 1.98 -7.32
CA GLY A 144 -18.06 2.87 -6.65
C GLY A 144 -16.91 2.12 -5.97
N GLY A 145 -15.82 2.86 -5.74
CA GLY A 145 -14.61 2.33 -5.10
C GLY A 145 -13.70 1.55 -6.04
N THR A 146 -12.58 1.18 -5.48
CA THR A 146 -11.50 0.47 -6.17
C THR A 146 -10.96 -0.62 -5.26
N THR A 147 -10.49 -1.72 -5.84
CA THR A 147 -9.83 -2.80 -5.10
C THR A 147 -8.45 -3.05 -5.70
N PHE A 148 -7.43 -2.95 -4.85
CA PHE A 148 -6.06 -3.36 -5.16
C PHE A 148 -5.81 -4.73 -4.53
N HIS A 149 -5.26 -5.67 -5.31
CA HIS A 149 -4.74 -6.94 -4.85
C HIS A 149 -3.24 -6.94 -5.02
N VAL A 150 -2.51 -6.97 -3.92
CA VAL A 150 -1.05 -7.12 -3.91
C VAL A 150 -0.75 -8.58 -3.60
N VAL A 151 -0.29 -9.31 -4.61
CA VAL A 151 0.07 -10.73 -4.48
C VAL A 151 1.57 -10.83 -4.31
N LEU A 152 2.03 -11.43 -3.21
CA LEU A 152 3.45 -11.63 -2.87
C LEU A 152 3.76 -13.11 -2.71
N SER A 153 4.97 -13.53 -3.11
CA SER A 153 5.44 -14.89 -2.86
C SER A 153 5.76 -15.08 -1.38
N THR A 154 5.29 -16.20 -0.80
CA THR A 154 5.68 -16.67 0.53
C THR A 154 6.73 -17.77 0.48
N VAL A 155 7.24 -18.10 -0.71
CA VAL A 155 8.34 -19.05 -0.88
C VAL A 155 9.62 -18.42 -0.32
N LEU A 156 10.18 -19.06 0.70
CA LEU A 156 11.44 -18.63 1.28
C LEU A 156 12.59 -19.07 0.38
N PRO A 157 13.54 -18.18 0.05
CA PRO A 157 14.73 -18.57 -0.68
C PRO A 157 15.55 -19.58 0.12
N GLU A 158 16.22 -20.53 -0.54
CA GLU A 158 17.02 -21.59 0.08
C GLU A 158 18.32 -21.08 0.77
N THR A 159 18.46 -19.77 0.93
CA THR A 159 19.64 -19.12 1.50
C THR A 159 19.42 -18.69 2.95
N ASN A 160 20.52 -18.53 3.71
CA ASN A 160 20.53 -18.12 5.11
C ASN A 160 19.93 -16.71 5.28
N LEU A 161 18.61 -16.63 5.46
CA LEU A 161 17.90 -15.39 5.79
C LEU A 161 17.98 -15.15 7.31
N PHE A 162 18.38 -13.95 7.68
CA PHE A 162 18.33 -13.51 9.07
C PHE A 162 17.02 -12.76 9.33
N ARG A 163 16.34 -13.09 10.43
CA ARG A 163 15.17 -12.34 10.87
C ARG A 163 15.61 -10.93 11.29
N ALA A 164 14.97 -9.91 10.75
CA ALA A 164 15.20 -8.53 11.19
C ALA A 164 14.91 -8.40 12.70
N PRO A 165 15.78 -7.75 13.48
CA PRO A 165 15.45 -7.42 14.85
C PRO A 165 14.24 -6.50 14.86
N LYS A 166 13.25 -6.78 15.75
CA LYS A 166 12.13 -5.86 15.99
C LYS A 166 12.71 -4.60 16.60
N VAL A 167 12.89 -3.56 15.80
CA VAL A 167 13.22 -2.23 16.30
C VAL A 167 11.90 -1.57 16.68
N PRO A 168 11.65 -1.28 17.98
CA PRO A 168 10.47 -0.50 18.32
C PRO A 168 10.61 0.88 17.65
N TYR A 169 9.63 1.25 16.84
CA TYR A 169 9.53 2.64 16.38
C TYR A 169 9.41 3.51 17.63
N GLY A 170 10.50 4.20 17.99
CA GLY A 170 10.49 5.17 19.08
C GLY A 170 9.54 6.30 18.70
N HIS A 171 8.89 6.88 19.71
CA HIS A 171 8.09 8.11 19.58
C HIS A 171 8.98 9.32 19.23
N ALA A 172 9.69 9.27 18.10
CA ALA A 172 10.42 10.42 17.59
C ALA A 172 9.41 11.38 16.95
N GLN A 173 9.52 12.65 17.27
CA GLN A 173 8.65 13.74 16.81
C GLN A 173 8.62 13.91 15.27
N GLU A 174 9.38 13.12 14.54
CA GLU A 174 9.44 13.10 13.08
C GLU A 174 9.36 11.66 12.59
N ASP A 175 8.14 11.08 12.61
CA ASP A 175 7.87 9.78 12.00
C ASP A 175 7.90 9.93 10.46
N PRO A 176 8.84 9.27 9.75
CA PRO A 176 8.92 9.34 8.30
C PRO A 176 7.62 8.96 7.57
N ILE A 177 6.83 8.06 8.17
CA ILE A 177 5.54 7.64 7.64
C ILE A 177 4.54 8.79 7.71
N ARG A 178 4.50 9.50 8.84
CA ARG A 178 3.59 10.63 9.05
C ARG A 178 3.92 11.80 8.12
N ILE A 179 5.20 12.11 7.94
CA ILE A 179 5.66 13.13 6.98
C ILE A 179 5.24 12.75 5.56
N TYR A 180 5.51 11.52 5.14
CA TYR A 180 5.16 11.04 3.80
C TYR A 180 3.66 11.14 3.52
N LEU A 181 2.82 10.71 4.46
CA LEU A 181 1.35 10.74 4.30
C LEU A 181 0.78 12.17 4.39
N SER A 182 1.34 13.02 5.26
CA SER A 182 0.88 14.41 5.36
C SER A 182 1.13 15.21 4.08
N ASP A 183 2.17 14.86 3.32
CA ASP A 183 2.47 15.49 2.04
C ASP A 183 1.63 14.94 0.88
N GLN A 184 1.10 13.71 1.01
CA GLN A 184 0.34 13.02 -0.03
C GLN A 184 -1.18 13.11 0.16
N MET A 185 -1.66 13.46 1.36
CA MET A 185 -3.10 13.60 1.63
C MET A 185 -3.60 15.02 1.29
N PRO A 186 -4.78 15.14 0.68
CA PRO A 186 -5.37 16.44 0.41
C PRO A 186 -5.63 17.18 1.73
N LYS A 187 -5.09 18.40 1.86
CA LYS A 187 -5.47 19.29 2.96
C LYS A 187 -6.92 19.70 2.73
N GLN A 188 -7.82 19.26 3.59
CA GLN A 188 -9.16 19.82 3.61
C GLN A 188 -9.02 21.29 3.99
N GLU A 189 -9.37 22.20 3.07
CA GLU A 189 -9.58 23.60 3.40
C GLU A 189 -10.81 23.68 4.33
N LEU A 190 -10.60 24.24 5.52
CA LEU A 190 -11.63 24.57 6.49
C LEU A 190 -12.52 25.70 5.98
#